data_e6b0a115a2a6b674d83f0b762a62cff6
#
_entry.id   e6b0a115a2a6b674d83f0b762a62cff6
#
_cell.length_a   1.000
_cell.length_b   1.000
_cell.length_c   1.000
_cell.angle_alpha   90.00
_cell.angle_beta   90.00
_cell.angle_gamma   90.00
#
_symmetry.space_group_name_H-M   'P 1'
#
loop_
_entity.id
_entity.type
_entity.pdbx_description
1 polymer ?
#
loop_
_entity_poly.entity_id
_entity_poly.type
_entity_poly.pdbx_seq_one_letter_code
_entity_poly.pdbx_strand_id
1 'polypeptide(L)'
;MWNMNDNISFTSYIKPVGFGTFHTISARMSKNSNVPYPWTLKEAALASDVFTKAVSDCSVYVISDGQKAKMYHICTSCDDAKNFVKIEKDIEANFDLTSDNVEAFVLGAKPPYLIGDESYELFDKFEKFSDKHNIPTTILKGGRGERSFAYSSSTDTLYIANTEPFNRDCRQLITPLDVLRNWFDKVVIHPKDSVIL
;
A
#
# COMPACT_ATOMS: atom_id res chain seq x y z
N MET A 1 -36.35 -9.05 5.31
CA MET A 1 -36.17 -9.07 3.84
C MET A 1 -35.02 -8.12 3.56
N TRP A 2 -33.80 -8.65 3.48
CA TRP A 2 -32.58 -7.85 3.26
C TRP A 2 -32.44 -7.62 1.75
N ASN A 3 -32.45 -6.38 1.31
CA ASN A 3 -32.15 -6.03 -0.09
C ASN A 3 -30.66 -6.18 -0.32
N MET A 4 -30.26 -7.33 -0.89
CA MET A 4 -28.93 -7.53 -1.47
C MET A 4 -28.89 -6.90 -2.87
N ASN A 5 -28.71 -5.60 -2.98
CA ASN A 5 -28.45 -4.94 -4.26
C ASN A 5 -27.67 -3.64 -4.09
N ASP A 6 -26.72 -3.61 -3.16
CA ASP A 6 -25.68 -2.60 -3.24
C ASP A 6 -24.48 -3.25 -3.96
N ASN A 7 -24.48 -3.11 -5.29
CA ASN A 7 -23.29 -3.32 -6.10
C ASN A 7 -22.28 -2.25 -5.71
N ILE A 8 -21.48 -2.53 -4.68
CA ILE A 8 -20.24 -1.78 -4.45
C ILE A 8 -19.33 -2.15 -5.61
N SER A 9 -19.33 -1.33 -6.62
CA SER A 9 -18.44 -1.46 -7.77
C SER A 9 -17.05 -1.03 -7.32
N PHE A 10 -16.22 -1.96 -6.89
CA PHE A 10 -14.78 -1.73 -6.83
C PHE A 10 -14.30 -1.45 -8.25
N THR A 11 -13.90 -0.25 -8.53
CA THR A 11 -13.39 0.16 -9.84
C THR A 11 -11.90 -0.08 -9.96
N SER A 12 -11.18 -0.04 -8.85
CA SER A 12 -9.72 -0.15 -8.83
C SER A 12 -9.20 -1.55 -9.16
N TYR A 13 -8.22 -1.59 -10.03
CA TYR A 13 -7.56 -2.82 -10.46
C TYR A 13 -6.25 -3.04 -9.71
N ILE A 14 -6.03 -4.26 -9.22
CA ILE A 14 -4.73 -4.70 -8.71
C ILE A 14 -3.96 -5.36 -9.84
N LYS A 15 -2.76 -4.85 -10.12
CA LYS A 15 -1.92 -5.32 -11.21
C LYS A 15 -0.54 -5.75 -10.73
N PRO A 16 -0.32 -7.06 -10.52
CA PRO A 16 1.01 -7.59 -10.29
C PRO A 16 1.90 -7.38 -11.51
N VAL A 17 3.11 -6.87 -11.29
CA VAL A 17 4.08 -6.59 -12.35
C VAL A 17 5.48 -7.02 -11.93
N GLY A 18 6.37 -7.25 -12.89
CA GLY A 18 7.80 -7.39 -12.62
C GLY A 18 8.42 -6.05 -12.22
N PHE A 19 9.52 -6.08 -11.46
CA PHE A 19 10.17 -4.85 -10.96
C PHE A 19 10.58 -3.89 -12.07
N GLY A 20 11.04 -4.39 -13.23
CA GLY A 20 11.39 -3.56 -14.39
C GLY A 20 10.21 -2.72 -14.90
N THR A 21 9.01 -3.30 -14.97
CA THR A 21 7.77 -2.59 -15.31
C THR A 21 7.41 -1.58 -14.23
N PHE A 22 7.49 -1.97 -12.95
CA PHE A 22 7.26 -1.07 -11.82
C PHE A 22 8.22 0.12 -11.84
N HIS A 23 9.52 -0.13 -12.09
CA HIS A 23 10.52 0.92 -12.19
C HIS A 23 10.16 1.93 -13.29
N THR A 24 9.73 1.44 -14.46
CA THR A 24 9.29 2.28 -15.58
C THR A 24 8.07 3.12 -15.21
N ILE A 25 7.10 2.54 -14.51
CA ILE A 25 5.89 3.24 -14.05
C ILE A 25 6.27 4.33 -13.04
N SER A 26 6.99 3.98 -11.98
CA SER A 26 7.37 4.91 -10.92
C SER A 26 8.31 6.02 -11.40
N ALA A 27 9.16 5.76 -12.40
CA ALA A 27 10.04 6.77 -12.98
C ALA A 27 9.29 7.86 -13.78
N ARG A 28 8.08 7.57 -14.23
CA ARG A 28 7.19 8.53 -14.92
C ARG A 28 6.37 9.39 -13.96
N MET A 29 6.24 8.95 -12.72
CA MET A 29 5.52 9.69 -11.69
C MET A 29 6.35 10.89 -11.22
N SER A 30 5.67 11.90 -10.70
CA SER A 30 6.32 13.09 -10.15
C SER A 30 7.27 12.74 -9.01
N LYS A 31 8.31 13.54 -8.80
CA LYS A 31 9.17 13.40 -7.62
C LYS A 31 8.40 13.53 -6.30
N ASN A 32 7.33 14.31 -6.29
CA ASN A 32 6.47 14.49 -5.13
C ASN A 32 5.51 13.31 -4.89
N SER A 33 5.47 12.36 -5.81
CA SER A 33 4.66 11.13 -5.71
C SER A 33 5.37 10.03 -4.93
N ASN A 34 6.66 10.15 -4.68
CA ASN A 34 7.43 9.17 -3.93
C ASN A 34 7.21 9.34 -2.44
N VAL A 35 6.74 8.27 -1.80
CA VAL A 35 6.73 8.15 -0.34
C VAL A 35 7.97 7.37 0.05
N PRO A 36 9.01 8.04 0.55
CA PRO A 36 10.20 7.35 1.04
C PRO A 36 9.82 6.49 2.24
N TYR A 37 10.74 5.68 2.72
CA TYR A 37 10.57 4.96 3.99
C TYR A 37 10.31 5.98 5.10
N PRO A 38 9.10 6.06 5.65
CA PRO A 38 8.74 7.26 6.38
C PRO A 38 8.97 7.09 7.87
N TRP A 39 9.43 8.15 8.40
CA TRP A 39 9.50 8.35 9.84
C TRP A 39 8.42 9.34 10.32
N THR A 40 7.80 10.08 9.39
CA THR A 40 6.85 11.14 9.74
C THR A 40 5.73 11.33 8.71
N LEU A 41 4.58 11.88 9.12
CA LEU A 41 3.46 12.27 8.26
C LEU A 41 3.83 13.26 7.15
N LYS A 42 4.89 14.04 7.35
CA LYS A 42 5.35 15.02 6.36
C LYS A 42 5.85 14.39 5.06
N GLU A 43 6.15 13.10 5.10
CA GLU A 43 6.65 12.34 3.96
C GLU A 43 5.54 11.59 3.22
N ALA A 44 4.29 11.65 3.70
CA ALA A 44 3.15 11.15 2.96
C ALA A 44 2.96 11.94 1.66
N ALA A 45 2.85 11.25 0.53
CA ALA A 45 2.61 11.89 -0.76
C ALA A 45 1.11 12.10 -0.98
N LEU A 46 0.74 13.26 -1.51
CA LEU A 46 -0.59 13.58 -2.02
C LEU A 46 -0.45 14.02 -3.48
N ALA A 47 -0.89 13.20 -4.40
CA ALA A 47 -0.80 13.45 -5.85
C ALA A 47 -1.82 12.58 -6.60
N SER A 48 -1.93 12.77 -7.93
CA SER A 48 -2.71 11.87 -8.79
C SER A 48 -2.12 10.47 -8.86
N ASP A 49 -0.78 10.37 -8.76
CA ASP A 49 -0.04 9.13 -8.74
C ASP A 49 0.88 9.11 -7.53
N VAL A 50 0.95 8.00 -6.82
CA VAL A 50 1.77 7.84 -5.62
C VAL A 50 2.47 6.49 -5.62
N PHE A 51 3.70 6.41 -5.10
CA PHE A 51 4.41 5.15 -5.01
C PHE A 51 5.35 5.08 -3.80
N THR A 52 5.64 3.87 -3.38
CA THR A 52 6.64 3.56 -2.37
C THR A 52 7.37 2.26 -2.70
N LYS A 53 8.53 2.08 -2.11
CA LYS A 53 9.39 0.91 -2.31
C LYS A 53 9.81 0.31 -0.97
N ALA A 54 10.28 -0.93 -1.00
CA ALA A 54 10.91 -1.60 0.13
C ALA A 54 9.99 -1.74 1.36
N VAL A 55 8.74 -2.12 1.13
CA VAL A 55 7.77 -2.42 2.20
C VAL A 55 7.96 -3.86 2.65
N SER A 56 8.46 -4.06 3.86
CA SER A 56 8.62 -5.40 4.46
C SER A 56 7.67 -5.62 5.63
N ASP A 57 7.90 -4.95 6.75
CA ASP A 57 7.14 -5.02 8.00
C ASP A 57 6.33 -3.75 8.26
N CYS A 58 6.49 -2.76 7.40
CA CYS A 58 5.71 -1.53 7.45
C CYS A 58 4.28 -1.76 6.95
N SER A 59 3.38 -0.87 7.36
CA SER A 59 2.04 -0.75 6.79
C SER A 59 1.99 0.39 5.79
N VAL A 60 1.33 0.16 4.67
CA VAL A 60 1.04 1.17 3.66
C VAL A 60 -0.46 1.35 3.58
N TYR A 61 -0.90 2.59 3.64
CA TYR A 61 -2.28 2.98 3.41
C TYR A 61 -2.34 3.90 2.21
N VAL A 62 -3.18 3.55 1.24
CA VAL A 62 -3.48 4.39 0.10
C VAL A 62 -4.95 4.71 0.16
N ILE A 63 -5.30 5.99 0.06
CA ILE A 63 -6.68 6.45 -0.06
C ILE A 63 -6.80 7.33 -1.31
N SER A 64 -7.85 7.15 -2.08
CA SER A 64 -8.10 7.86 -3.33
C SER A 64 -9.55 8.31 -3.41
N ASP A 65 -9.80 9.44 -4.09
CA ASP A 65 -11.12 9.93 -4.48
C ASP A 65 -11.32 9.88 -6.02
N GLY A 66 -10.46 9.13 -6.70
CA GLY A 66 -10.46 9.02 -8.16
C GLY A 66 -9.75 10.17 -8.89
N GLN A 67 -9.46 11.28 -8.22
CA GLN A 67 -8.72 12.44 -8.79
C GLN A 67 -7.33 12.55 -8.21
N LYS A 68 -7.20 12.33 -6.93
CA LYS A 68 -5.95 12.34 -6.17
C LYS A 68 -5.90 11.14 -5.24
N ALA A 69 -4.71 10.75 -4.91
CA ALA A 69 -4.44 9.72 -3.91
C ALA A 69 -3.48 10.23 -2.86
N LYS A 70 -3.62 9.74 -1.65
CA LYS A 70 -2.65 9.95 -0.58
C LYS A 70 -2.12 8.60 -0.11
N MET A 71 -0.80 8.50 -0.03
CA MET A 71 -0.13 7.29 0.41
C MET A 71 0.66 7.56 1.69
N TYR A 72 0.49 6.68 2.65
CA TYR A 72 1.25 6.61 3.89
C TYR A 72 2.04 5.31 3.89
N HIS A 73 3.33 5.39 4.15
CA HIS A 73 4.18 4.22 4.37
C HIS A 73 4.79 4.35 5.76
N ILE A 74 4.30 3.62 6.73
CA ILE A 74 4.58 3.85 8.14
C ILE A 74 5.14 2.59 8.80
N CYS A 75 6.27 2.77 9.48
CA CYS A 75 6.84 1.77 10.36
C CYS A 75 6.19 1.84 11.74
N THR A 76 5.94 0.70 12.36
CA THR A 76 5.34 0.61 13.69
C THR A 76 6.14 1.30 14.79
N SER A 77 7.46 1.39 14.62
CA SER A 77 8.34 2.06 15.59
C SER A 77 8.32 3.59 15.51
N CYS A 78 7.68 4.19 14.50
CA CYS A 78 7.65 5.65 14.38
C CYS A 78 6.62 6.30 15.33
N ASP A 79 6.86 7.56 15.68
CA ASP A 79 5.99 8.29 16.63
C ASP A 79 4.58 8.52 16.08
N ASP A 80 4.43 8.61 14.75
CA ASP A 80 3.11 8.77 14.12
C ASP A 80 2.28 7.49 14.19
N ALA A 81 2.91 6.31 14.15
CA ALA A 81 2.22 5.03 14.40
C ALA A 81 1.67 4.96 15.83
N LYS A 82 2.41 5.47 16.81
CA LYS A 82 1.96 5.56 18.20
C LYS A 82 0.83 6.56 18.39
N ASN A 83 0.78 7.60 17.57
CA ASN A 83 -0.26 8.62 17.60
C ASN A 83 -1.09 8.60 16.30
N PHE A 84 -1.82 7.53 16.08
CA PHE A 84 -2.62 7.29 14.88
C PHE A 84 -3.68 8.38 14.62
N VAL A 85 -4.15 9.05 15.67
CA VAL A 85 -5.11 10.18 15.55
C VAL A 85 -4.58 11.31 14.67
N LYS A 86 -3.26 11.50 14.57
CA LYS A 86 -2.70 12.49 13.64
C LYS A 86 -2.90 12.06 12.18
N ILE A 87 -2.78 10.76 11.92
CA ILE A 87 -2.99 10.19 10.59
C ILE A 87 -4.46 10.33 10.21
N GLU A 88 -5.39 9.98 11.12
CA GLU A 88 -6.83 10.14 10.90
C GLU A 88 -7.17 11.58 10.53
N LYS A 89 -6.72 12.56 11.33
CA LYS A 89 -6.95 13.99 11.06
C LYS A 89 -6.36 14.45 9.72
N ASP A 90 -5.21 13.92 9.34
CA ASP A 90 -4.58 14.27 8.08
C ASP A 90 -5.37 13.69 6.89
N ILE A 91 -5.94 12.49 7.03
CA ILE A 91 -6.83 11.89 6.02
C ILE A 91 -8.12 12.74 5.92
N GLU A 92 -8.78 12.99 7.04
CA GLU A 92 -10.02 13.78 7.12
C GLU A 92 -9.85 15.20 6.55
N ALA A 93 -8.67 15.81 6.68
CA ALA A 93 -8.37 17.12 6.13
C ALA A 93 -8.17 17.11 4.59
N ASN A 94 -7.90 15.97 3.99
CA ASN A 94 -7.59 15.87 2.56
C ASN A 94 -8.70 15.24 1.72
N PHE A 95 -9.62 14.49 2.33
CA PHE A 95 -10.68 13.75 1.63
C PHE A 95 -12.04 13.96 2.28
N ASP A 96 -13.08 14.06 1.45
CA ASP A 96 -14.46 13.95 1.91
C ASP A 96 -14.82 12.47 2.04
N LEU A 97 -14.71 11.95 3.27
CA LEU A 97 -14.90 10.54 3.57
C LEU A 97 -16.37 10.08 3.45
N THR A 98 -17.30 11.00 3.18
CA THR A 98 -18.71 10.68 2.92
C THR A 98 -19.01 10.48 1.44
N SER A 99 -18.02 10.71 0.57
CA SER A 99 -18.16 10.56 -0.87
C SER A 99 -18.06 9.08 -1.28
N ASP A 100 -18.98 8.62 -2.12
CA ASP A 100 -18.99 7.27 -2.68
C ASP A 100 -17.79 6.96 -3.60
N ASN A 101 -17.02 8.01 -3.97
CA ASN A 101 -15.83 7.85 -4.82
C ASN A 101 -14.54 7.58 -4.02
N VAL A 102 -14.63 7.58 -2.69
CA VAL A 102 -13.46 7.32 -1.85
C VAL A 102 -13.28 5.82 -1.66
N GLU A 103 -12.08 5.34 -1.94
CA GLU A 103 -11.66 3.97 -1.71
C GLU A 103 -10.28 3.92 -1.07
N ALA A 104 -9.93 2.79 -0.48
CA ALA A 104 -8.65 2.63 0.16
C ALA A 104 -8.00 1.25 -0.09
N PHE A 105 -6.69 1.21 0.12
CA PHE A 105 -5.90 -0.01 0.16
C PHE A 105 -5.10 -0.05 1.46
N VAL A 106 -5.20 -1.15 2.18
CA VAL A 106 -4.37 -1.45 3.34
C VAL A 106 -3.39 -2.54 2.93
N LEU A 107 -2.11 -2.20 2.89
CA LEU A 107 -1.07 -3.02 2.28
C LEU A 107 0.07 -3.26 3.26
N GLY A 108 0.76 -4.38 3.12
CA GLY A 108 1.98 -4.66 3.88
C GLY A 108 1.72 -5.52 5.11
N ALA A 109 2.41 -5.21 6.22
CA ALA A 109 2.58 -6.03 7.42
C ALA A 109 3.18 -7.41 7.15
N LYS A 110 3.96 -7.94 8.06
CA LYS A 110 4.44 -9.33 7.97
C LYS A 110 3.34 -10.30 8.39
N PRO A 111 3.29 -11.50 7.81
CA PRO A 111 2.44 -12.55 8.36
C PRO A 111 2.77 -12.82 9.83
N PRO A 112 1.78 -13.15 10.68
CA PRO A 112 1.94 -13.28 12.11
C PRO A 112 2.65 -14.60 12.50
N TYR A 113 3.86 -14.82 11.99
CA TYR A 113 4.65 -15.98 12.39
C TYR A 113 5.46 -15.75 13.66
N LEU A 114 5.52 -14.50 14.12
CA LEU A 114 6.19 -14.11 15.36
C LEU A 114 5.16 -13.44 16.27
N ILE A 115 4.96 -14.03 17.43
CA ILE A 115 4.09 -13.50 18.49
C ILE A 115 4.60 -12.11 18.88
N GLY A 116 3.72 -11.11 18.86
CA GLY A 116 4.03 -9.74 19.27
C GLY A 116 4.47 -8.81 18.12
N ASP A 117 4.08 -9.10 16.91
CA ASP A 117 4.43 -8.27 15.75
C ASP A 117 3.58 -6.98 15.73
N GLU A 118 4.19 -5.88 16.19
CA GLU A 118 3.60 -4.55 16.21
C GLU A 118 3.16 -4.07 14.80
N SER A 119 3.68 -4.70 13.73
CA SER A 119 3.32 -4.35 12.35
C SER A 119 1.83 -4.56 12.06
N TYR A 120 1.21 -5.56 12.71
CA TYR A 120 -0.23 -5.80 12.62
C TYR A 120 -1.07 -4.77 13.34
N GLU A 121 -0.60 -4.23 14.44
CA GLU A 121 -1.36 -3.24 15.20
C GLU A 121 -1.65 -2.00 14.37
N LEU A 122 -0.68 -1.52 13.61
CA LEU A 122 -0.86 -0.38 12.73
C LEU A 122 -1.73 -0.73 11.51
N PHE A 123 -1.54 -1.92 10.95
CA PHE A 123 -2.34 -2.43 9.86
C PHE A 123 -3.83 -2.50 10.25
N ASP A 124 -4.12 -3.07 11.41
CA ASP A 124 -5.48 -3.15 11.97
C ASP A 124 -6.09 -1.76 12.27
N LYS A 125 -5.25 -0.77 12.63
CA LYS A 125 -5.72 0.61 12.82
C LYS A 125 -6.22 1.22 11.51
N PHE A 126 -5.52 0.98 10.41
CA PHE A 126 -5.96 1.44 9.09
C PHE A 126 -7.24 0.74 8.64
N GLU A 127 -7.33 -0.58 8.84
CA GLU A 127 -8.54 -1.35 8.55
C GLU A 127 -9.74 -0.80 9.34
N LYS A 128 -9.59 -0.66 10.66
CA LYS A 128 -10.64 -0.10 11.53
C LYS A 128 -11.03 1.35 11.19
N PHE A 129 -10.08 2.15 10.71
CA PHE A 129 -10.38 3.50 10.24
C PHE A 129 -11.27 3.48 9.01
N SER A 130 -10.95 2.63 8.04
CA SER A 130 -11.76 2.45 6.83
C SER A 130 -13.15 1.95 7.18
N ASP A 131 -13.28 0.94 8.04
CA ASP A 131 -14.56 0.40 8.49
C ASP A 131 -15.43 1.46 9.20
N LYS A 132 -14.81 2.25 10.09
CA LYS A 132 -15.49 3.33 10.82
C LYS A 132 -16.14 4.35 9.88
N HIS A 133 -15.50 4.63 8.75
CA HIS A 133 -15.97 5.59 7.76
C HIS A 133 -16.69 4.96 6.57
N ASN A 134 -16.92 3.63 6.59
CA ASN A 134 -17.53 2.86 5.50
C ASN A 134 -16.79 3.03 4.16
N ILE A 135 -15.46 3.17 4.20
CA ILE A 135 -14.64 3.29 2.99
C ILE A 135 -14.43 1.92 2.38
N PRO A 136 -14.84 1.69 1.11
CA PRO A 136 -14.52 0.46 0.40
C PRO A 136 -13.00 0.24 0.41
N THR A 137 -12.57 -0.91 0.95
CA THR A 137 -11.14 -1.12 1.21
C THR A 137 -10.66 -2.47 0.72
N THR A 138 -9.61 -2.45 -0.07
CA THR A 138 -8.89 -3.65 -0.46
C THR A 138 -7.72 -3.90 0.48
N ILE A 139 -7.65 -5.09 1.04
CA ILE A 139 -6.64 -5.49 2.02
C ILE A 139 -5.67 -6.48 1.38
N LEU A 140 -4.38 -6.15 1.38
CA LEU A 140 -3.30 -7.01 0.93
C LEU A 140 -2.27 -7.20 2.03
N LYS A 141 -2.37 -8.30 2.75
CA LYS A 141 -1.40 -8.66 3.79
C LYS A 141 -0.05 -9.01 3.15
N GLY A 142 1.03 -8.55 3.76
CA GLY A 142 2.38 -8.81 3.29
C GLY A 142 2.71 -10.29 3.25
N GLY A 143 3.35 -10.71 2.17
CA GLY A 143 3.92 -12.03 2.01
C GLY A 143 5.39 -12.09 2.44
N ARG A 144 6.08 -13.15 2.03
CA ARG A 144 7.53 -13.23 2.21
C ARG A 144 8.24 -12.25 1.27
N GLY A 145 9.20 -11.52 1.82
CA GLY A 145 10.02 -10.55 1.07
C GLY A 145 9.44 -9.13 1.07
N GLU A 146 10.19 -8.23 0.49
CA GLU A 146 9.82 -6.83 0.37
C GLU A 146 9.01 -6.59 -0.91
N ARG A 147 8.04 -5.70 -0.84
CA ARG A 147 7.20 -5.29 -1.97
C ARG A 147 7.28 -3.79 -2.23
N SER A 148 6.98 -3.43 -3.45
CA SER A 148 6.86 -2.03 -3.88
C SER A 148 5.44 -1.82 -4.41
N PHE A 149 4.86 -0.66 -4.10
CA PHE A 149 3.48 -0.31 -4.45
C PHE A 149 3.45 1.01 -5.19
N ALA A 150 2.65 1.10 -6.23
CA ALA A 150 2.36 2.35 -6.94
C ALA A 150 0.88 2.39 -7.30
N TYR A 151 0.22 3.50 -7.00
CA TYR A 151 -1.17 3.72 -7.38
C TYR A 151 -1.27 4.90 -8.35
N SER A 152 -2.07 4.73 -9.38
CA SER A 152 -2.37 5.76 -10.36
C SER A 152 -3.87 6.03 -10.41
N SER A 153 -4.28 7.24 -10.02
CA SER A 153 -5.68 7.66 -10.09
C SER A 153 -6.19 7.72 -11.53
N SER A 154 -5.32 8.06 -12.49
CA SER A 154 -5.73 8.18 -13.90
C SER A 154 -6.15 6.86 -14.54
N THR A 155 -5.64 5.75 -14.04
CA THR A 155 -5.96 4.38 -14.52
C THR A 155 -6.66 3.56 -13.46
N ASP A 156 -6.89 4.14 -12.29
CA ASP A 156 -7.48 3.49 -11.15
C ASP A 156 -6.83 2.12 -10.88
N THR A 157 -5.50 2.11 -10.78
CA THR A 157 -4.72 0.87 -10.72
C THR A 157 -3.66 0.90 -9.63
N LEU A 158 -3.69 -0.10 -8.77
CA LEU A 158 -2.63 -0.42 -7.83
C LEU A 158 -1.65 -1.42 -8.45
N TYR A 159 -0.44 -0.98 -8.74
CA TYR A 159 0.65 -1.83 -9.22
C TYR A 159 1.43 -2.39 -8.04
N ILE A 160 1.74 -3.68 -8.10
CA ILE A 160 2.49 -4.38 -7.06
C ILE A 160 3.66 -5.13 -7.69
N ALA A 161 4.85 -4.93 -7.13
CA ALA A 161 6.05 -5.64 -7.54
C ALA A 161 6.87 -6.09 -6.32
N ASN A 162 7.75 -7.05 -6.53
CA ASN A 162 8.82 -7.30 -5.57
C ASN A 162 9.76 -6.09 -5.55
N THR A 163 10.35 -5.81 -4.40
CA THR A 163 11.39 -4.78 -4.30
C THR A 163 12.64 -5.19 -5.08
N GLU A 164 13.38 -4.18 -5.54
CA GLU A 164 14.65 -4.39 -6.22
C GLU A 164 15.59 -5.26 -5.39
N PRO A 165 16.19 -6.31 -5.99
CA PRO A 165 17.04 -7.26 -5.29
C PRO A 165 18.35 -6.67 -4.73
N PHE A 166 18.63 -5.40 -4.98
CA PHE A 166 19.83 -4.69 -4.52
C PHE A 166 19.63 -3.90 -3.23
N ASN A 167 18.59 -4.16 -2.44
CA ASN A 167 18.48 -3.50 -1.15
C ASN A 167 19.69 -3.92 -0.29
N ARG A 168 20.57 -2.95 0.02
CA ARG A 168 21.85 -3.17 0.70
C ARG A 168 21.71 -3.77 2.10
N ASP A 169 20.53 -3.73 2.68
CA ASP A 169 20.24 -4.26 4.01
C ASP A 169 19.91 -5.76 4.01
N CYS A 170 19.54 -6.33 2.86
CA CYS A 170 19.38 -7.77 2.70
C CYS A 170 20.73 -8.38 2.32
N ARG A 171 21.49 -8.83 3.31
CA ARG A 171 22.80 -9.53 3.17
C ARG A 171 22.71 -10.92 2.51
N GLN A 172 21.68 -11.18 1.73
CA GLN A 172 21.61 -12.40 0.93
C GLN A 172 22.40 -12.18 -0.35
N LEU A 173 23.31 -13.11 -0.63
CA LEU A 173 24.02 -13.22 -1.90
C LEU A 173 22.98 -13.48 -3.00
N ILE A 174 22.50 -12.39 -3.62
CA ILE A 174 21.57 -12.48 -4.73
C ILE A 174 22.39 -12.77 -5.98
N THR A 175 22.10 -13.87 -6.63
CA THR A 175 22.78 -14.21 -7.88
C THR A 175 22.29 -13.31 -9.03
N PRO A 176 23.10 -13.09 -10.08
CA PRO A 176 22.65 -12.37 -11.27
C PRO A 176 21.37 -12.95 -11.89
N LEU A 177 21.15 -14.24 -11.72
CA LEU A 177 19.92 -14.93 -12.16
C LEU A 177 18.70 -14.52 -11.33
N ASP A 178 18.85 -14.32 -10.01
CA ASP A 178 17.77 -13.86 -9.16
C ASP A 178 17.39 -12.42 -9.48
N VAL A 179 18.38 -11.59 -9.80
CA VAL A 179 18.17 -10.22 -10.29
C VAL A 179 17.35 -10.24 -11.57
N LEU A 180 17.73 -11.08 -12.53
CA LEU A 180 17.04 -11.18 -13.82
C LEU A 180 15.60 -11.69 -13.65
N ARG A 181 15.40 -12.70 -12.82
CA ARG A 181 14.06 -13.22 -12.51
C ARG A 181 13.18 -12.16 -11.89
N ASN A 182 13.61 -11.50 -10.82
CA ASN A 182 12.83 -10.48 -10.14
C ASN A 182 12.51 -9.27 -11.03
N TRP A 183 13.36 -9.00 -12.04
CA TRP A 183 13.09 -7.92 -13.00
C TRP A 183 11.90 -8.20 -13.90
N PHE A 184 11.69 -9.44 -14.29
CA PHE A 184 10.65 -9.85 -15.23
C PHE A 184 9.48 -10.57 -14.54
N ASP A 185 9.74 -11.27 -13.45
CA ASP A 185 8.70 -12.05 -12.78
C ASP A 185 7.71 -11.15 -12.05
N LYS A 186 6.44 -11.42 -12.29
CA LYS A 186 5.36 -10.76 -11.55
C LYS A 186 5.30 -11.30 -10.13
N VAL A 187 5.01 -10.41 -9.19
CA VAL A 187 4.69 -10.84 -7.84
C VAL A 187 3.46 -11.74 -7.84
N VAL A 188 3.51 -12.82 -7.08
CA VAL A 188 2.35 -13.70 -6.90
C VAL A 188 1.55 -13.19 -5.71
N ILE A 189 0.30 -12.81 -5.98
CA ILE A 189 -0.67 -12.49 -4.93
C ILE A 189 -1.41 -13.79 -4.63
N HIS A 190 -1.18 -14.34 -3.44
CA HIS A 190 -1.90 -15.52 -3.02
C HIS A 190 -3.30 -15.13 -2.52
N PRO A 191 -4.33 -15.97 -2.75
CA PRO A 191 -5.68 -15.73 -2.24
C PRO A 191 -5.75 -15.56 -0.72
N LYS A 192 -4.76 -16.10 0.01
CA LYS A 192 -4.61 -15.91 1.46
C LYS A 192 -4.02 -14.55 1.86
N ASP A 193 -3.44 -13.83 0.91
CA ASP A 193 -2.82 -12.53 1.12
C ASP A 193 -3.81 -11.38 0.85
N SER A 194 -4.97 -11.71 0.26
CA SER A 194 -6.01 -10.73 -0.07
C SER A 194 -7.33 -11.16 0.57
N VAL A 195 -7.92 -10.26 1.32
CA VAL A 195 -9.31 -10.35 1.73
C VAL A 195 -10.01 -9.22 0.98
N ILE A 196 -10.89 -9.59 0.04
CA ILE A 196 -11.81 -8.65 -0.59
C ILE A 196 -13.03 -8.64 0.34
N LEU A 197 -13.29 -7.54 0.98
CA LEU A 197 -14.48 -7.31 1.78
C LEU A 197 -15.54 -6.61 0.94
#